data_01a291b656c52569e8746463bb5d4828
#
_entry.id   01a291b656c52569e8746463bb5d4828
#
_cell.length_a   1.000
_cell.length_b   1.000
_cell.length_c   1.000
_cell.angle_alpha   90.00
_cell.angle_beta   90.00
_cell.angle_gamma   90.00
#
_symmetry.space_group_name_H-M   'P 1'
#
loop_
_entity.id
_entity.type
_entity.pdbx_description
1 polymer ?
#
loop_
_entity_poly.entity_id
_entity_poly.type
_entity_poly.pdbx_seq_one_letter_code
_entity_poly.pdbx_strand_id
1 'polypeptide(L)'
;DLFCGIGNFSLPLARSAATVFGVEGTVALVERAEHNARINSIDNVAFHAANLAQDVGEHSWAKRNYDLVLLDPPRAGAREVLPVVARSGARRVMYISCHPGSLARDAGILVHDFGFRLTRAGVMDMFPHTAHVEAMAVFDA
;
A
#
# COMPACT_ATOMS: atom_id res chain seq x y z
N ASP A 1 -0.07 -0.85 5.12
CA ASP A 1 0.93 -0.71 4.05
C ASP A 1 0.98 -2.00 3.25
N LEU A 2 0.44 -2.00 2.04
CA LEU A 2 0.37 -3.17 1.17
C LEU A 2 1.46 -3.06 0.10
N PHE A 3 2.13 -4.19 -0.17
CA PHE A 3 3.37 -4.29 -0.94
C PHE A 3 4.53 -3.58 -0.22
N CYS A 4 4.65 -3.82 1.10
CA CYS A 4 5.51 -3.02 1.98
C CYS A 4 7.02 -3.26 1.79
N GLY A 5 7.42 -4.27 1.02
CA GLY A 5 8.81 -4.61 0.81
C GLY A 5 9.56 -4.83 2.13
N ILE A 6 10.63 -4.08 2.33
CA ILE A 6 11.45 -4.12 3.56
C ILE A 6 10.98 -3.12 4.63
N GLY A 7 9.77 -2.56 4.49
CA GLY A 7 9.18 -1.63 5.44
C GLY A 7 9.50 -0.16 5.21
N ASN A 8 9.86 0.23 3.99
CA ASN A 8 10.28 1.60 3.68
C ASN A 8 9.24 2.66 4.03
N PHE A 9 7.95 2.35 3.89
CA PHE A 9 6.85 3.23 4.31
C PHE A 9 6.28 2.82 5.67
N SER A 10 6.20 1.52 5.96
CA SER A 10 5.66 1.03 7.23
C SER A 10 6.38 1.63 8.44
N LEU A 11 7.72 1.68 8.41
CA LEU A 11 8.50 2.16 9.55
C LEU A 11 8.37 3.68 9.79
N PRO A 12 8.46 4.54 8.77
CA PRO A 12 8.13 5.96 8.95
C PRO A 12 6.69 6.21 9.42
N LEU A 13 5.70 5.47 8.88
CA LEU A 13 4.31 5.57 9.29
C LEU A 13 4.13 5.20 10.75
N ALA A 14 4.81 4.17 11.25
CA ALA A 14 4.75 3.72 12.63
C ALA A 14 5.17 4.79 13.65
N ARG A 15 5.95 5.80 13.23
CA ARG A 15 6.35 6.92 14.10
C ARG A 15 5.19 7.88 14.44
N SER A 16 4.12 7.85 13.64
CA SER A 16 2.96 8.74 13.79
C SER A 16 1.63 8.01 13.90
N ALA A 17 1.60 6.70 13.61
CA ALA A 17 0.41 5.87 13.75
C ALA A 17 0.42 5.10 15.09
N ALA A 18 -0.75 4.77 15.61
CA ALA A 18 -0.87 3.92 16.80
C ALA A 18 -0.39 2.48 16.50
N THR A 19 -0.72 1.97 15.33
CA THR A 19 -0.32 0.62 14.87
C THR A 19 -0.23 0.62 13.36
N VAL A 20 0.74 -0.14 12.82
CA VAL A 20 0.90 -0.35 11.38
C VAL A 20 0.91 -1.84 11.08
N PHE A 21 0.28 -2.23 9.97
CA PHE A 21 0.36 -3.56 9.39
C PHE A 21 1.01 -3.46 8.01
N GLY A 22 2.15 -4.11 7.84
CA GLY A 22 2.83 -4.25 6.56
C GLY A 22 2.53 -5.62 5.95
N VAL A 23 2.20 -5.66 4.67
CA VAL A 23 1.94 -6.92 3.96
C VAL A 23 2.78 -6.99 2.70
N GLU A 24 3.49 -8.10 2.52
CA GLU A 24 4.41 -8.34 1.41
C GLU A 24 4.33 -9.79 0.93
N GLY A 25 4.44 -10.01 -0.38
CA GLY A 25 4.38 -11.35 -0.96
C GLY A 25 5.60 -12.23 -0.69
N THR A 26 6.75 -11.63 -0.48
CA THR A 26 8.04 -12.32 -0.34
C THR A 26 8.44 -12.47 1.11
N VAL A 27 8.49 -13.69 1.62
CA VAL A 27 8.83 -14.00 3.04
C VAL A 27 10.17 -13.37 3.45
N ALA A 28 11.20 -13.45 2.60
CA ALA A 28 12.51 -12.87 2.91
C ALA A 28 12.47 -11.34 3.07
N LEU A 29 11.58 -10.64 2.35
CA LEU A 29 11.37 -9.20 2.53
C LEU A 29 10.63 -8.90 3.84
N VAL A 30 9.66 -9.73 4.22
CA VAL A 30 8.97 -9.64 5.52
C VAL A 30 9.97 -9.80 6.67
N GLU A 31 10.81 -10.83 6.64
CA GLU A 31 11.86 -11.04 7.65
C GLU A 31 12.82 -9.85 7.73
N ARG A 32 13.15 -9.25 6.58
CA ARG A 32 13.97 -8.05 6.53
C ARG A 32 13.27 -6.84 7.11
N ALA A 33 11.97 -6.67 6.83
CA ALA A 33 11.16 -5.59 7.40
C ALA A 33 11.09 -5.70 8.93
N GLU A 34 10.87 -6.91 9.47
CA GLU A 34 10.90 -7.17 10.91
C GLU A 34 12.28 -6.87 11.53
N HIS A 35 13.36 -7.27 10.85
CA HIS A 35 14.71 -6.93 11.28
C HIS A 35 14.90 -5.40 11.33
N ASN A 36 14.47 -4.70 10.27
CA ASN A 36 14.56 -3.24 10.20
C ASN A 36 13.74 -2.56 11.31
N ALA A 37 12.56 -3.08 11.65
CA ALA A 37 11.78 -2.58 12.78
C ALA A 37 12.55 -2.70 14.10
N ARG A 38 13.14 -3.88 14.35
CA ARG A 38 13.91 -4.14 15.59
C ARG A 38 15.11 -3.21 15.74
N ILE A 39 15.93 -3.05 14.70
CA ILE A 39 17.12 -2.18 14.77
C ILE A 39 16.79 -0.70 14.89
N ASN A 40 15.58 -0.29 14.47
CA ASN A 40 15.09 1.09 14.61
C ASN A 40 14.23 1.29 15.87
N SER A 41 14.10 0.28 16.75
CA SER A 41 13.30 0.33 17.97
C SER A 41 11.83 0.73 17.71
N ILE A 42 11.25 0.16 16.63
CA ILE A 42 9.85 0.35 16.26
C ILE A 42 9.11 -0.96 16.61
N ASP A 43 8.19 -0.88 17.57
CA ASP A 43 7.48 -2.03 18.17
C ASP A 43 5.97 -2.04 17.85
N ASN A 44 5.45 -0.99 17.25
CA ASN A 44 4.04 -0.84 16.91
C ASN A 44 3.74 -1.19 15.43
N VAL A 45 4.58 -2.01 14.80
CA VAL A 45 4.38 -2.52 13.44
C VAL A 45 4.36 -4.05 13.45
N ALA A 46 3.44 -4.65 12.69
CA ALA A 46 3.40 -6.08 12.43
C ALA A 46 3.48 -6.34 10.93
N PHE A 47 4.29 -7.33 10.53
CA PHE A 47 4.44 -7.70 9.13
C PHE A 47 3.82 -9.06 8.84
N HIS A 48 3.26 -9.22 7.63
CA HIS A 48 2.58 -10.44 7.20
C HIS A 48 3.03 -10.81 5.79
N ALA A 49 3.33 -12.09 5.58
CA ALA A 49 3.56 -12.62 4.25
C ALA A 49 2.23 -13.03 3.62
N ALA A 50 1.88 -12.42 2.48
CA ALA A 50 0.70 -12.79 1.70
C ALA A 50 0.85 -12.36 0.25
N ASN A 51 0.46 -13.21 -0.69
CA ASN A 51 0.44 -12.87 -2.11
C ASN A 51 -0.78 -11.99 -2.42
N LEU A 52 -0.55 -10.68 -2.56
CA LEU A 52 -1.59 -9.69 -2.80
C LEU A 52 -2.20 -9.73 -4.22
N ALA A 53 -1.67 -10.58 -5.11
CA ALA A 53 -2.27 -10.88 -6.40
C ALA A 53 -3.32 -12.02 -6.32
N GLN A 54 -3.64 -12.50 -5.13
CA GLN A 54 -4.65 -13.52 -4.87
C GLN A 54 -5.72 -12.98 -3.92
N ASP A 55 -6.78 -13.76 -3.70
CA ASP A 55 -7.77 -13.42 -2.68
C ASP A 55 -7.14 -13.56 -1.28
N VAL A 56 -7.04 -12.44 -0.59
CA VAL A 56 -6.49 -12.35 0.77
C VAL A 56 -7.55 -11.97 1.81
N GLY A 57 -8.84 -12.00 1.45
CA GLY A 57 -9.94 -11.57 2.30
C GLY A 57 -10.08 -12.35 3.62
N GLU A 58 -9.58 -13.59 3.68
CA GLU A 58 -9.63 -14.43 4.87
C GLU A 58 -8.49 -14.17 5.87
N HIS A 59 -7.46 -13.43 5.52
CA HIS A 59 -6.38 -13.09 6.44
C HIS A 59 -6.87 -12.19 7.57
N SER A 60 -6.32 -12.36 8.77
CA SER A 60 -6.72 -11.59 9.96
C SER A 60 -6.50 -10.10 9.81
N TRP A 61 -5.43 -9.69 9.15
CA TRP A 61 -5.16 -8.27 8.83
C TRP A 61 -6.18 -7.70 7.83
N ALA A 62 -6.68 -8.49 6.88
CA ALA A 62 -7.67 -8.05 5.88
C ALA A 62 -9.08 -7.83 6.45
N LYS A 63 -9.35 -8.37 7.65
CA LYS A 63 -10.62 -8.25 8.37
C LYS A 63 -10.65 -7.10 9.39
N ARG A 64 -9.59 -6.28 9.44
CA ARG A 64 -9.49 -5.14 10.34
C ARG A 64 -9.98 -3.86 9.68
N ASN A 65 -10.33 -2.88 10.52
CA ASN A 65 -10.56 -1.51 10.07
C ASN A 65 -9.27 -0.69 10.18
N TYR A 66 -9.07 0.19 9.20
CA TYR A 66 -7.92 1.08 9.12
C TYR A 66 -8.36 2.52 8.89
N ASP A 67 -7.60 3.49 9.36
CA ASP A 67 -7.79 4.90 9.03
C ASP A 67 -7.19 5.24 7.66
N LEU A 68 -6.06 4.62 7.34
CA LEU A 68 -5.28 4.84 6.12
C LEU A 68 -4.81 3.50 5.54
N VAL A 69 -4.92 3.34 4.24
CA VAL A 69 -4.24 2.29 3.48
C VAL A 69 -3.24 2.94 2.52
N LEU A 70 -2.00 2.46 2.53
CA LEU A 70 -0.98 2.80 1.56
C LEU A 70 -0.76 1.62 0.62
N LEU A 71 -0.68 1.90 -0.68
CA LEU A 71 -0.42 0.95 -1.75
C LEU A 71 0.84 1.39 -2.52
N ASP A 72 1.81 0.50 -2.64
CA ASP A 72 3.00 0.67 -3.49
C ASP A 72 3.24 -0.60 -4.33
N PRO A 73 2.31 -0.94 -5.23
CA PRO A 73 2.32 -2.20 -5.95
C PRO A 73 3.36 -2.24 -7.07
N PRO A 74 3.68 -3.44 -7.57
CA PRO A 74 4.46 -3.60 -8.79
C PRO A 74 3.74 -3.01 -10.01
N ARG A 75 4.41 -2.99 -11.17
CA ARG A 75 3.89 -2.43 -12.43
C ARG A 75 2.50 -2.96 -12.84
N ALA A 76 2.12 -4.16 -12.41
CA ALA A 76 0.79 -4.73 -12.65
C ALA A 76 -0.35 -3.98 -11.95
N GLY A 77 -0.04 -3.24 -10.88
CA GLY A 77 -1.02 -2.56 -10.04
C GLY A 77 -1.51 -3.43 -8.87
N ALA A 78 -2.58 -2.99 -8.25
CA ALA A 78 -3.14 -3.56 -7.02
C ALA A 78 -4.58 -4.09 -7.17
N ARG A 79 -5.05 -4.32 -8.38
CA ARG A 79 -6.45 -4.61 -8.71
C ARG A 79 -7.08 -5.65 -7.79
N GLU A 80 -6.37 -6.75 -7.53
CA GLU A 80 -6.87 -7.92 -6.81
C GLU A 80 -7.13 -7.62 -5.32
N VAL A 81 -6.39 -6.68 -4.74
CA VAL A 81 -6.54 -6.32 -3.32
C VAL A 81 -7.47 -5.14 -3.09
N LEU A 82 -7.87 -4.40 -4.12
CA LEU A 82 -8.77 -3.25 -3.98
C LEU A 82 -10.11 -3.56 -3.28
N PRO A 83 -10.76 -4.73 -3.48
CA PRO A 83 -11.95 -5.09 -2.72
C PRO A 83 -11.71 -5.20 -1.20
N VAL A 84 -10.52 -5.65 -0.78
CA VAL A 84 -10.13 -5.69 0.63
C VAL A 84 -9.90 -4.28 1.16
N VAL A 85 -9.22 -3.43 0.38
CA VAL A 85 -9.01 -2.00 0.71
C VAL A 85 -10.37 -1.31 0.91
N ALA A 86 -11.32 -1.52 0.03
CA ALA A 86 -12.64 -0.90 0.13
C ALA A 86 -13.42 -1.35 1.38
N ARG A 87 -13.30 -2.64 1.77
CA ARG A 87 -13.96 -3.17 2.97
C ARG A 87 -13.24 -2.81 4.28
N SER A 88 -12.03 -2.29 4.22
CA SER A 88 -11.22 -1.98 5.41
C SER A 88 -11.72 -0.76 6.20
N GLY A 89 -12.74 -0.05 5.73
CA GLY A 89 -13.24 1.17 6.36
C GLY A 89 -12.27 2.35 6.31
N ALA A 90 -11.20 2.25 5.51
CA ALA A 90 -10.20 3.30 5.39
C ALA A 90 -10.82 4.60 4.87
N ARG A 91 -10.61 5.68 5.61
CA ARG A 91 -11.04 7.03 5.20
C ARG A 91 -10.14 7.62 4.13
N ARG A 92 -8.94 7.08 3.98
CA ARG A 92 -7.95 7.53 2.99
C ARG A 92 -7.17 6.37 2.42
N VAL A 93 -6.98 6.38 1.11
CA VAL A 93 -6.07 5.50 0.39
C VAL A 93 -5.00 6.35 -0.28
N MET A 94 -3.73 6.04 -0.03
CA MET A 94 -2.58 6.59 -0.74
C MET A 94 -2.05 5.54 -1.69
N TYR A 95 -1.89 5.88 -2.94
CA TYR A 95 -1.40 4.96 -3.98
C TYR A 95 -0.14 5.56 -4.62
N ILE A 96 0.96 4.82 -4.58
CA ILE A 96 2.23 5.14 -5.23
C ILE A 96 2.39 4.15 -6.39
N SER A 97 2.91 4.56 -7.52
CA SER A 97 3.04 3.69 -8.68
C SER A 97 4.16 4.11 -9.62
N CYS A 98 5.02 3.18 -9.96
CA CYS A 98 6.00 3.32 -11.04
C CYS A 98 5.38 3.13 -12.45
N HIS A 99 4.06 2.91 -12.55
CA HIS A 99 3.37 2.72 -13.82
C HIS A 99 2.03 3.47 -13.84
N PRO A 100 1.98 4.69 -14.41
CA PRO A 100 0.77 5.53 -14.42
C PRO A 100 -0.47 4.85 -15.03
N GLY A 101 -0.29 3.94 -15.99
CA GLY A 101 -1.40 3.22 -16.63
C GLY A 101 -2.13 2.26 -15.68
N SER A 102 -1.41 1.53 -14.82
CA SER A 102 -2.04 0.69 -13.80
C SER A 102 -2.68 1.53 -12.70
N LEU A 103 -2.03 2.64 -12.29
CA LEU A 103 -2.64 3.58 -11.36
C LEU A 103 -3.96 4.15 -11.90
N ALA A 104 -4.01 4.56 -13.17
CA ALA A 104 -5.24 5.10 -13.77
C ALA A 104 -6.37 4.06 -13.79
N ARG A 105 -6.06 2.79 -14.13
CA ARG A 105 -7.03 1.70 -14.08
C ARG A 105 -7.56 1.48 -12.66
N ASP A 106 -6.67 1.36 -11.69
CA ASP A 106 -7.01 1.07 -10.29
C ASP A 106 -7.72 2.26 -9.63
N ALA A 107 -7.37 3.49 -10.00
CA ALA A 107 -8.08 4.71 -9.63
C ALA A 107 -9.54 4.69 -10.13
N GLY A 108 -9.75 4.24 -11.37
CA GLY A 108 -11.10 4.05 -11.91
C GLY A 108 -11.93 3.09 -11.06
N ILE A 109 -11.35 1.96 -10.65
CA ILE A 109 -12.02 0.98 -9.77
C ILE A 109 -12.33 1.60 -8.40
N LEU A 110 -11.35 2.26 -7.76
CA LEU A 110 -11.56 2.91 -6.46
C LEU A 110 -12.69 3.95 -6.51
N VAL A 111 -12.75 4.74 -7.58
CA VAL A 111 -13.73 5.81 -7.72
C VAL A 111 -15.11 5.29 -8.13
N HIS A 112 -15.18 4.45 -9.17
CA HIS A 112 -16.47 4.06 -9.76
C HIS A 112 -17.11 2.86 -9.09
N ASP A 113 -16.31 1.89 -8.62
CA ASP A 113 -16.85 0.66 -8.05
C ASP A 113 -16.93 0.74 -6.51
N PHE A 114 -16.01 1.49 -5.87
CA PHE A 114 -15.92 1.58 -4.41
C PHE A 114 -16.24 2.95 -3.82
N GLY A 115 -16.54 3.96 -4.64
CA GLY A 115 -17.05 5.25 -4.18
C GLY A 115 -16.03 6.19 -3.55
N PHE A 116 -14.73 5.88 -3.65
CA PHE A 116 -13.68 6.81 -3.23
C PHE A 116 -13.62 8.03 -4.15
N ARG A 117 -13.18 9.14 -3.61
CA ARG A 117 -12.97 10.38 -4.36
C ARG A 117 -11.48 10.66 -4.52
N LEU A 118 -10.98 10.76 -5.75
CA LEU A 118 -9.63 11.23 -6.02
C LEU A 118 -9.49 12.69 -5.61
N THR A 119 -8.68 12.97 -4.59
CA THR A 119 -8.52 14.31 -4.02
C THR A 119 -7.19 14.96 -4.38
N ARG A 120 -6.17 14.17 -4.64
CA ARG A 120 -4.85 14.65 -5.06
C ARG A 120 -4.21 13.66 -6.01
N ALA A 121 -3.48 14.16 -7.00
CA ALA A 121 -2.60 13.38 -7.85
C ALA A 121 -1.35 14.19 -8.18
N GLY A 122 -0.23 13.51 -8.37
CA GLY A 122 1.04 14.11 -8.72
C GLY A 122 1.99 13.11 -9.36
N VAL A 123 3.04 13.65 -9.96
CA VAL A 123 4.11 12.86 -10.60
C VAL A 123 5.44 13.33 -10.04
N MET A 124 6.34 12.38 -9.82
CA MET A 124 7.75 12.64 -9.48
C MET A 124 8.64 12.04 -10.58
N ASP A 125 9.49 12.87 -11.16
CA ASP A 125 10.53 12.45 -12.08
C ASP A 125 11.83 12.24 -11.29
N MET A 126 12.04 11.00 -10.80
CA MET A 126 13.18 10.63 -9.97
C MET A 126 14.24 9.82 -10.71
N PHE A 127 14.00 9.48 -11.96
CA PHE A 127 14.88 8.63 -12.77
C PHE A 127 15.38 9.37 -14.01
N PRO A 128 16.32 10.33 -13.86
CA PRO A 128 16.79 11.13 -14.99
C PRO A 128 17.34 10.25 -16.12
N HIS A 129 17.10 10.69 -17.35
CA HIS A 129 17.49 9.98 -18.58
C HIS A 129 16.74 8.65 -18.84
N THR A 130 15.63 8.41 -18.17
CA THR A 130 14.74 7.25 -18.41
C THR A 130 13.32 7.73 -18.70
N ALA A 131 12.47 6.83 -19.20
CA ALA A 131 11.04 7.08 -19.35
C ALA A 131 10.23 6.71 -18.08
N HIS A 132 10.90 6.44 -16.95
CA HIS A 132 10.24 6.05 -15.71
C HIS A 132 9.88 7.28 -14.89
N VAL A 133 8.62 7.35 -14.48
CA VAL A 133 8.10 8.33 -13.53
C VAL A 133 7.36 7.62 -12.41
N GLU A 134 7.42 8.17 -11.21
CA GLU A 134 6.56 7.77 -10.11
C GLU A 134 5.32 8.66 -10.10
N ALA A 135 4.17 8.04 -10.04
CA ALA A 135 2.89 8.73 -9.89
C ALA A 135 2.32 8.44 -8.50
N MET A 136 1.68 9.44 -7.92
CA MET A 136 1.01 9.30 -6.62
C MET A 136 -0.41 9.80 -6.72
N ALA A 137 -1.30 9.14 -5.98
CA ALA A 137 -2.69 9.55 -5.87
C ALA A 137 -3.19 9.41 -4.42
N VAL A 138 -4.08 10.29 -4.01
CA VAL A 138 -4.77 10.24 -2.71
C VAL A 138 -6.26 10.19 -2.98
N PHE A 139 -6.90 9.21 -2.36
CA PHE A 139 -8.34 9.01 -2.41
C PHE A 139 -8.91 9.13 -0.99
N ASP A 140 -10.01 9.84 -0.86
CA ASP A 140 -10.78 9.95 0.38
C ASP A 140 -12.16 9.27 0.19
N ALA A 141 -12.63 8.61 1.24
CA ALA A 141 -13.95 7.96 1.26
C ALA A 141 -15.10 8.99 1.28
#